data_42d3d4a76f263ade4661f1554aa5ef5d
#
_entry.id   42d3d4a76f263ade4661f1554aa5ef5d
#
_cell.length_a   1.000
_cell.length_b   1.000
_cell.length_c   1.000
_cell.angle_alpha   90.00
_cell.angle_beta   90.00
_cell.angle_gamma   90.00
#
_symmetry.space_group_name_H-M   'P 1'
#
loop_
_entity.id
_entity.type
_entity.pdbx_description
1 polymer ?
#
loop_
_entity_poly.entity_id
_entity_poly.type
_entity_poly.pdbx_seq_one_letter_code
_entity_poly.pdbx_strand_id
1 'polypeptide(L)'
;MELDNGDKCFITEDTIVRFMLSRDKVISEEELKEIQDFAQFSYGKNLALYHLSFKARTEKEVREYLKKYDFNENIASQVIANLKEDNWINDSQYAYAIINANQLSGDKGPYVLSQKLAQKGISKSTIEEILKEFDFSEVAQRVANKLLKKYEGKLPARALQDKIIQNLTNKGFSYSDAKIAFEQLNSQVDQETTQELIFKELD
;
A
#
# COMPACT_ATOMS: atom_id res chain seq x y z
N MET A 1 4.02 29.86 -23.97
CA MET A 1 4.22 31.30 -23.96
C MET A 1 5.51 31.61 -24.72
N GLU A 2 5.51 32.61 -25.56
CA GLU A 2 6.68 33.11 -26.32
C GLU A 2 7.00 34.52 -25.82
N LEU A 3 8.27 34.78 -25.60
CA LEU A 3 8.79 36.07 -25.11
C LEU A 3 9.32 36.88 -26.28
N ASP A 4 9.49 38.22 -26.11
CA ASP A 4 9.96 39.13 -27.16
C ASP A 4 11.37 38.80 -27.65
N ASN A 5 12.20 38.16 -26.83
CA ASN A 5 13.51 37.65 -27.22
C ASN A 5 13.46 36.34 -28.04
N GLY A 6 12.26 35.82 -28.31
CA GLY A 6 12.04 34.57 -29.04
C GLY A 6 12.10 33.30 -28.19
N ASP A 7 12.36 33.40 -26.89
CA ASP A 7 12.35 32.25 -25.97
C ASP A 7 10.92 31.75 -25.76
N LYS A 8 10.81 30.42 -25.67
CA LYS A 8 9.54 29.77 -25.42
C LYS A 8 9.58 29.09 -24.04
N CYS A 9 8.61 29.41 -23.20
CA CYS A 9 8.41 28.70 -21.96
C CYS A 9 7.08 27.98 -21.96
N PHE A 10 7.07 26.76 -21.36
CA PHE A 10 5.86 25.99 -21.12
C PHE A 10 5.10 26.65 -19.97
N ILE A 11 3.78 26.80 -20.12
CA ILE A 11 2.88 27.27 -19.07
C ILE A 11 1.60 26.43 -19.09
N THR A 12 0.97 26.27 -17.93
CA THR A 12 -0.34 25.61 -17.77
C THR A 12 -1.46 26.66 -17.75
N GLU A 13 -2.70 26.24 -17.92
CA GLU A 13 -3.87 27.10 -17.77
C GLU A 13 -3.92 27.73 -16.37
N ASP A 14 -3.61 26.97 -15.32
CA ASP A 14 -3.51 27.49 -13.95
C ASP A 14 -2.49 28.62 -13.83
N THR A 15 -1.38 28.52 -14.57
CA THR A 15 -0.35 29.58 -14.60
C THR A 15 -0.91 30.84 -15.24
N ILE A 16 -1.65 30.73 -16.33
CA ILE A 16 -2.28 31.86 -17.00
C ILE A 16 -3.23 32.57 -16.04
N VAL A 17 -4.07 31.84 -15.37
CA VAL A 17 -5.07 32.38 -14.43
C VAL A 17 -4.36 33.04 -13.23
N ARG A 18 -3.41 32.33 -12.60
CA ARG A 18 -2.74 32.83 -11.39
C ARG A 18 -2.00 34.12 -11.59
N PHE A 19 -1.27 34.26 -12.71
CA PHE A 19 -0.46 35.42 -13.01
C PHE A 19 -1.18 36.42 -13.92
N MET A 20 -2.45 36.19 -14.24
CA MET A 20 -3.25 37.04 -15.14
C MET A 20 -2.51 37.31 -16.44
N LEU A 21 -1.92 36.27 -17.04
CA LEU A 21 -1.12 36.42 -18.26
C LEU A 21 -2.03 36.75 -19.43
N SER A 22 -1.69 37.84 -20.14
CA SER A 22 -2.35 38.26 -21.36
C SER A 22 -1.32 38.54 -22.45
N ARG A 23 -1.79 38.68 -23.70
CA ARG A 23 -0.89 39.12 -24.80
C ARG A 23 -0.31 40.49 -24.47
N ASP A 24 0.94 40.68 -24.76
CA ASP A 24 1.70 41.94 -24.58
C ASP A 24 1.84 42.39 -23.11
N LYS A 25 1.61 41.48 -22.11
CA LYS A 25 1.89 41.78 -20.71
C LYS A 25 3.41 41.92 -20.52
N VAL A 26 3.84 43.04 -19.97
CA VAL A 26 5.24 43.28 -19.57
C VAL A 26 5.51 42.49 -18.28
N ILE A 27 6.56 41.69 -18.30
CA ILE A 27 6.94 40.77 -17.20
C ILE A 27 8.40 41.07 -16.83
N SER A 28 8.69 41.26 -15.53
CA SER A 28 10.07 41.39 -15.05
C SER A 28 10.77 40.01 -15.07
N GLU A 29 12.10 39.99 -15.00
CA GLU A 29 12.87 38.75 -14.92
C GLU A 29 12.52 37.95 -13.67
N GLU A 30 12.25 38.61 -12.55
CA GLU A 30 11.83 37.96 -11.29
C GLU A 30 10.44 37.30 -11.44
N GLU A 31 9.47 38.07 -11.99
CA GLU A 31 8.12 37.53 -12.26
C GLU A 31 8.17 36.39 -13.27
N LEU A 32 9.04 36.46 -14.28
CA LEU A 32 9.21 35.37 -15.25
C LEU A 32 9.69 34.08 -14.56
N LYS A 33 10.64 34.20 -13.65
CA LYS A 33 11.11 33.05 -12.87
C LYS A 33 10.01 32.44 -12.01
N GLU A 34 9.22 33.26 -11.33
CA GLU A 34 8.07 32.79 -10.53
C GLU A 34 7.03 32.09 -11.42
N ILE A 35 6.75 32.62 -12.62
CA ILE A 35 5.86 32.01 -13.60
C ILE A 35 6.39 30.64 -14.03
N GLN A 36 7.68 30.52 -14.32
CA GLN A 36 8.29 29.26 -14.74
C GLN A 36 8.27 28.22 -13.63
N ASP A 37 8.62 28.58 -12.39
CA ASP A 37 8.60 27.71 -11.24
C ASP A 37 7.16 27.20 -10.95
N PHE A 38 6.19 28.10 -10.99
CA PHE A 38 4.79 27.73 -10.81
C PHE A 38 4.26 26.87 -11.96
N ALA A 39 4.66 27.12 -13.19
CA ALA A 39 4.26 26.31 -14.34
C ALA A 39 4.77 24.86 -14.21
N GLN A 40 6.01 24.69 -13.75
CA GLN A 40 6.56 23.36 -13.47
C GLN A 40 5.80 22.66 -12.34
N PHE A 41 5.53 23.38 -11.25
CA PHE A 41 4.74 22.85 -10.14
C PHE A 41 3.33 22.42 -10.60
N SER A 42 2.61 23.31 -11.29
CA SER A 42 1.25 23.03 -11.78
C SER A 42 1.22 21.84 -12.74
N TYR A 43 2.19 21.77 -13.66
CA TYR A 43 2.30 20.61 -14.56
C TYR A 43 2.61 19.32 -13.81
N GLY A 44 3.53 19.34 -12.86
CA GLY A 44 3.85 18.19 -12.01
C GLY A 44 2.65 17.73 -11.18
N LYS A 45 1.89 18.68 -10.60
CA LYS A 45 0.64 18.39 -9.86
C LYS A 45 -0.39 17.71 -10.76
N ASN A 46 -0.65 18.24 -11.95
CA ASN A 46 -1.62 17.64 -12.88
C ASN A 46 -1.19 16.24 -13.32
N LEU A 47 0.09 16.02 -13.58
CA LEU A 47 0.64 14.71 -13.93
C LEU A 47 0.49 13.71 -12.77
N ALA A 48 0.78 14.14 -11.55
CA ALA A 48 0.63 13.31 -10.37
C ALA A 48 -0.85 12.96 -10.09
N LEU A 49 -1.76 13.92 -10.21
CA LEU A 49 -3.21 13.69 -10.08
C LEU A 49 -3.71 12.68 -11.12
N TYR A 50 -3.27 12.81 -12.37
CA TYR A 50 -3.57 11.83 -13.40
C TYR A 50 -3.08 10.43 -13.01
N HIS A 51 -1.86 10.31 -12.46
CA HIS A 51 -1.35 9.03 -12.00
C HIS A 51 -2.13 8.45 -10.81
N LEU A 52 -2.59 9.30 -9.90
CA LEU A 52 -3.40 8.94 -8.74
C LEU A 52 -4.85 8.57 -9.10
N SER A 53 -5.39 9.09 -10.21
CA SER A 53 -6.77 8.80 -10.63
C SER A 53 -7.02 7.32 -10.95
N PHE A 54 -5.98 6.55 -11.29
CA PHE A 54 -6.11 5.12 -11.60
C PHE A 54 -6.16 4.24 -10.36
N LYS A 55 -5.41 4.59 -9.31
CA LYS A 55 -5.39 3.89 -8.02
C LYS A 55 -4.59 4.67 -6.97
N ALA A 56 -4.86 4.39 -5.70
CA ALA A 56 -4.06 4.92 -4.60
C ALA A 56 -2.57 4.56 -4.74
N ARG A 57 -1.71 5.52 -4.43
CA ARG A 57 -0.26 5.42 -4.50
C ARG A 57 0.36 5.99 -3.23
N THR A 58 1.55 5.47 -2.87
CA THR A 58 2.34 6.04 -1.78
C THR A 58 3.11 7.28 -2.25
N GLU A 59 3.57 8.07 -1.28
CA GLU A 59 4.46 9.20 -1.55
C GLU A 59 5.66 8.79 -2.42
N LYS A 60 6.30 7.68 -2.07
CA LYS A 60 7.43 7.13 -2.83
C LYS A 60 7.07 6.84 -4.29
N GLU A 61 5.93 6.21 -4.54
CA GLU A 61 5.50 5.88 -5.91
C GLU A 61 5.22 7.13 -6.75
N VAL A 62 4.64 8.18 -6.14
CA VAL A 62 4.41 9.46 -6.83
C VAL A 62 5.73 10.18 -7.10
N ARG A 63 6.65 10.18 -6.14
CA ARG A 63 7.99 10.76 -6.31
C ARG A 63 8.77 10.09 -7.44
N GLU A 64 8.77 8.76 -7.48
CA GLU A 64 9.39 7.97 -8.55
C GLU A 64 8.73 8.24 -9.91
N TYR A 65 7.42 8.46 -9.92
CA TYR A 65 6.70 8.80 -11.14
C TYR A 65 7.09 10.18 -11.67
N LEU A 66 7.12 11.21 -10.82
CA LEU A 66 7.55 12.56 -11.21
C LEU A 66 9.00 12.56 -11.71
N LYS A 67 9.88 11.80 -11.07
CA LYS A 67 11.28 11.65 -11.51
C LYS A 67 11.41 11.08 -12.92
N LYS A 68 10.52 10.20 -13.36
CA LYS A 68 10.52 9.68 -14.74
C LYS A 68 10.19 10.73 -15.80
N TYR A 69 9.59 11.83 -15.39
CA TYR A 69 9.27 12.98 -16.25
C TYR A 69 10.23 14.14 -16.02
N ASP A 70 11.43 13.85 -15.50
CA ASP A 70 12.54 14.77 -15.31
C ASP A 70 12.24 15.97 -14.38
N PHE A 71 11.23 15.83 -13.49
CA PHE A 71 11.03 16.82 -12.43
C PHE A 71 12.17 16.75 -11.43
N ASN A 72 12.73 17.93 -11.10
CA ASN A 72 13.73 18.02 -10.04
C ASN A 72 13.12 17.75 -8.67
N GLU A 73 13.97 17.43 -7.71
CA GLU A 73 13.53 17.03 -6.36
C GLU A 73 12.79 18.15 -5.61
N ASN A 74 13.12 19.41 -5.87
CA ASN A 74 12.45 20.55 -5.24
C ASN A 74 10.98 20.64 -5.69
N ILE A 75 10.74 20.63 -7.00
CA ILE A 75 9.37 20.64 -7.56
C ILE A 75 8.59 19.39 -7.12
N ALA A 76 9.21 18.20 -7.20
CA ALA A 76 8.57 16.97 -6.77
C ALA A 76 8.14 17.04 -5.30
N SER A 77 8.98 17.58 -4.42
CA SER A 77 8.67 17.75 -3.00
C SER A 77 7.53 18.73 -2.76
N GLN A 78 7.49 19.86 -3.48
CA GLN A 78 6.38 20.83 -3.40
C GLN A 78 5.06 20.22 -3.86
N VAL A 79 5.06 19.50 -4.99
CA VAL A 79 3.88 18.81 -5.51
C VAL A 79 3.38 17.76 -4.49
N ILE A 80 4.26 16.96 -3.94
CA ILE A 80 3.91 15.92 -2.96
C ILE A 80 3.37 16.56 -1.68
N ALA A 81 3.99 17.62 -1.17
CA ALA A 81 3.49 18.33 0.02
C ALA A 81 2.05 18.82 -0.20
N ASN A 82 1.79 19.47 -1.32
CA ASN A 82 0.45 19.95 -1.66
C ASN A 82 -0.57 18.78 -1.80
N LEU A 83 -0.19 17.69 -2.46
CA LEU A 83 -1.06 16.52 -2.60
C LEU A 83 -1.34 15.81 -1.27
N LYS A 84 -0.44 15.91 -0.30
CA LYS A 84 -0.65 15.42 1.07
C LYS A 84 -1.60 16.32 1.85
N GLU A 85 -1.47 17.64 1.74
CA GLU A 85 -2.42 18.62 2.32
C GLU A 85 -3.84 18.39 1.79
N ASP A 86 -3.97 18.16 0.49
CA ASP A 86 -5.24 17.86 -0.18
C ASP A 86 -5.74 16.40 0.04
N ASN A 87 -5.04 15.59 0.85
CA ASN A 87 -5.33 14.16 1.10
C ASN A 87 -5.34 13.23 -0.14
N TRP A 88 -4.73 13.64 -1.25
CA TRP A 88 -4.54 12.76 -2.41
C TRP A 88 -3.47 11.68 -2.17
N ILE A 89 -2.51 11.97 -1.30
CA ILE A 89 -1.46 11.05 -0.85
C ILE A 89 -1.57 10.89 0.66
N ASN A 90 -1.78 9.65 1.10
CA ASN A 90 -1.84 9.32 2.52
C ASN A 90 -1.30 7.89 2.72
N ASP A 91 -0.04 7.78 3.11
CA ASP A 91 0.65 6.51 3.28
C ASP A 91 0.05 5.65 4.41
N SER A 92 -0.50 6.28 5.46
CA SER A 92 -1.20 5.55 6.53
C SER A 92 -2.51 4.93 6.01
N GLN A 93 -3.34 5.70 5.30
CA GLN A 93 -4.56 5.16 4.68
C GLN A 93 -4.25 4.05 3.67
N TYR A 94 -3.17 4.19 2.90
CA TYR A 94 -2.71 3.15 2.00
C TYR A 94 -2.36 1.86 2.76
N ALA A 95 -1.64 1.97 3.89
CA ALA A 95 -1.29 0.83 4.73
C ALA A 95 -2.54 0.15 5.31
N TYR A 96 -3.47 0.91 5.89
CA TYR A 96 -4.75 0.39 6.38
C TYR A 96 -5.53 -0.35 5.29
N ALA A 97 -5.61 0.20 4.09
CA ALA A 97 -6.31 -0.45 2.98
C ALA A 97 -5.70 -1.81 2.60
N ILE A 98 -4.35 -1.90 2.56
CA ILE A 98 -3.64 -3.16 2.26
C ILE A 98 -3.86 -4.20 3.36
N ILE A 99 -3.78 -3.79 4.64
CA ILE A 99 -3.94 -4.70 5.78
C ILE A 99 -5.40 -5.18 5.85
N ASN A 100 -6.38 -4.28 5.73
CA ASN A 100 -7.80 -4.64 5.71
C ASN A 100 -8.15 -5.62 4.58
N ALA A 101 -7.63 -5.40 3.38
CA ALA A 101 -7.82 -6.34 2.27
C ALA A 101 -7.22 -7.72 2.59
N ASN A 102 -6.07 -7.76 3.30
CA ASN A 102 -5.47 -9.01 3.75
C ASN A 102 -6.29 -9.69 4.86
N GLN A 103 -6.88 -8.93 5.79
CA GLN A 103 -7.78 -9.47 6.81
C GLN A 103 -8.98 -10.17 6.18
N LEU A 104 -9.58 -9.58 5.15
CA LEU A 104 -10.77 -10.12 4.50
C LEU A 104 -10.47 -11.39 3.69
N SER A 105 -9.44 -11.40 2.87
CA SER A 105 -9.24 -12.48 1.88
C SER A 105 -7.78 -12.89 1.65
N GLY A 106 -6.83 -12.18 2.26
CA GLY A 106 -5.41 -12.43 2.10
C GLY A 106 -4.90 -13.65 2.89
N ASP A 107 -3.62 -13.89 2.74
CA ASP A 107 -2.93 -15.04 3.33
C ASP A 107 -1.57 -14.68 3.94
N LYS A 108 -1.31 -13.37 4.12
CA LYS A 108 -0.02 -12.88 4.62
C LYS A 108 -0.09 -12.55 6.11
N GLY A 109 0.95 -12.94 6.83
CA GLY A 109 1.17 -12.54 8.21
C GLY A 109 1.79 -11.13 8.31
N PRO A 110 1.85 -10.58 9.54
CA PRO A 110 2.28 -9.20 9.78
C PRO A 110 3.70 -8.91 9.29
N TYR A 111 4.62 -9.88 9.37
CA TYR A 111 6.00 -9.69 8.92
C TYR A 111 6.09 -9.46 7.40
N VAL A 112 5.40 -10.27 6.60
CA VAL A 112 5.41 -10.10 5.13
C VAL A 112 4.69 -8.83 4.71
N LEU A 113 3.61 -8.43 5.41
CA LEU A 113 2.93 -7.16 5.16
C LEU A 113 3.84 -5.97 5.51
N SER A 114 4.55 -6.03 6.64
CA SER A 114 5.53 -5.00 7.02
C SER A 114 6.59 -4.81 5.94
N GLN A 115 7.18 -5.88 5.43
CA GLN A 115 8.15 -5.80 4.34
C GLN A 115 7.55 -5.19 3.07
N LYS A 116 6.33 -5.60 2.69
CA LYS A 116 5.64 -5.06 1.52
C LYS A 116 5.38 -3.55 1.65
N LEU A 117 4.95 -3.09 2.82
CA LEU A 117 4.68 -1.67 3.08
C LEU A 117 5.99 -0.86 3.12
N ALA A 118 7.06 -1.40 3.71
CA ALA A 118 8.38 -0.77 3.70
C ALA A 118 8.95 -0.63 2.28
N GLN A 119 8.78 -1.63 1.42
CA GLN A 119 9.15 -1.53 0.00
C GLN A 119 8.38 -0.42 -0.73
N LYS A 120 7.16 -0.13 -0.30
CA LYS A 120 6.32 0.98 -0.78
C LYS A 120 6.75 2.35 -0.24
N GLY A 121 7.74 2.39 0.64
CA GLY A 121 8.32 3.62 1.19
C GLY A 121 7.66 4.10 2.47
N ILE A 122 6.73 3.34 3.04
CA ILE A 122 6.09 3.70 4.31
C ILE A 122 7.08 3.51 5.45
N SER A 123 7.11 4.46 6.40
CA SER A 123 8.06 4.45 7.50
C SER A 123 7.86 3.24 8.42
N LYS A 124 8.94 2.73 8.99
CA LYS A 124 8.90 1.60 9.92
C LYS A 124 8.02 1.89 11.14
N SER A 125 8.10 3.10 11.69
CA SER A 125 7.27 3.53 12.82
C SER A 125 5.78 3.47 12.49
N THR A 126 5.37 4.04 11.35
CA THR A 126 3.98 4.01 10.88
C THR A 126 3.49 2.58 10.67
N ILE A 127 4.31 1.72 10.06
CA ILE A 127 3.95 0.31 9.83
C ILE A 127 3.74 -0.42 11.16
N GLU A 128 4.65 -0.25 12.12
CA GLU A 128 4.57 -0.91 13.44
C GLU A 128 3.37 -0.43 14.25
N GLU A 129 3.05 0.86 14.21
CA GLU A 129 1.88 1.43 14.85
C GLU A 129 0.60 0.83 14.29
N ILE A 130 0.44 0.85 12.98
CA ILE A 130 -0.77 0.33 12.32
C ILE A 130 -0.92 -1.18 12.54
N LEU A 131 0.15 -1.97 12.39
CA LEU A 131 0.07 -3.42 12.56
C LEU A 131 -0.33 -3.86 13.96
N LYS A 132 -0.05 -3.06 15.00
CA LYS A 132 -0.47 -3.35 16.39
C LYS A 132 -1.98 -3.27 16.59
N GLU A 133 -2.70 -2.57 15.72
CA GLU A 133 -4.15 -2.43 15.79
C GLU A 133 -4.90 -3.65 15.24
N PHE A 134 -4.20 -4.57 14.58
CA PHE A 134 -4.80 -5.71 13.89
C PHE A 134 -4.48 -7.05 14.57
N ASP A 135 -5.49 -7.88 14.73
CA ASP A 135 -5.34 -9.29 15.07
C ASP A 135 -5.24 -10.13 13.78
N PHE A 136 -4.23 -10.97 13.71
CA PHE A 136 -3.98 -11.86 12.57
C PHE A 136 -4.36 -13.31 12.84
N SER A 137 -4.98 -13.62 13.97
CA SER A 137 -5.35 -14.99 14.36
C SER A 137 -6.31 -15.64 13.34
N GLU A 138 -7.35 -14.94 12.93
CA GLU A 138 -8.30 -15.42 11.91
C GLU A 138 -7.64 -15.66 10.55
N VAL A 139 -6.70 -14.81 10.15
CA VAL A 139 -5.94 -15.00 8.90
C VAL A 139 -5.06 -16.24 9.01
N ALA A 140 -4.39 -16.44 10.15
CA ALA A 140 -3.57 -17.63 10.40
C ALA A 140 -4.41 -18.91 10.36
N GLN A 141 -5.56 -18.93 11.02
CA GLN A 141 -6.50 -20.07 11.01
C GLN A 141 -7.00 -20.36 9.60
N ARG A 142 -7.45 -19.34 8.85
CA ARG A 142 -7.90 -19.50 7.48
C ARG A 142 -6.82 -20.13 6.58
N VAL A 143 -5.57 -19.70 6.74
CA VAL A 143 -4.43 -20.25 6.00
C VAL A 143 -4.12 -21.67 6.47
N ALA A 144 -4.11 -21.93 7.77
CA ALA A 144 -3.89 -23.25 8.35
C ALA A 144 -4.94 -24.27 7.86
N ASN A 145 -6.22 -23.90 7.86
CA ASN A 145 -7.33 -24.72 7.31
C ASN A 145 -7.11 -25.06 5.82
N LYS A 146 -6.70 -24.10 5.01
CA LYS A 146 -6.39 -24.36 3.59
C LYS A 146 -5.23 -25.34 3.41
N LEU A 147 -4.21 -25.24 4.27
CA LEU A 147 -3.05 -26.13 4.24
C LEU A 147 -3.40 -27.53 4.74
N LEU A 148 -4.23 -27.63 5.79
CA LEU A 148 -4.72 -28.91 6.28
C LEU A 148 -5.43 -29.66 5.15
N LYS A 149 -6.46 -29.08 4.55
CA LYS A 149 -7.20 -29.68 3.41
C LYS A 149 -6.30 -30.10 2.25
N LYS A 150 -5.19 -29.41 2.04
CA LYS A 150 -4.23 -29.72 0.97
C LYS A 150 -3.36 -30.95 1.27
N TYR A 151 -2.96 -31.13 2.53
CA TYR A 151 -1.95 -32.12 2.96
C TYR A 151 -2.51 -33.27 3.79
N GLU A 152 -3.73 -33.19 4.28
CA GLU A 152 -4.42 -34.21 4.99
C GLU A 152 -4.48 -35.55 4.19
N GLY A 153 -4.23 -36.67 4.85
CA GLY A 153 -4.12 -37.97 4.20
C GLY A 153 -2.87 -38.18 3.32
N LYS A 154 -2.02 -37.17 3.12
CA LYS A 154 -0.79 -37.24 2.32
C LYS A 154 0.48 -37.30 3.16
N LEU A 155 0.41 -36.86 4.41
CA LEU A 155 1.55 -36.79 5.30
C LEU A 155 1.20 -37.41 6.66
N PRO A 156 2.18 -38.05 7.34
CA PRO A 156 2.03 -38.42 8.74
C PRO A 156 1.76 -37.19 9.62
N ALA A 157 1.04 -37.37 10.74
CA ALA A 157 0.58 -36.30 11.62
C ALA A 157 1.70 -35.28 12.00
N ARG A 158 2.86 -35.78 12.41
CA ARG A 158 4.00 -34.92 12.77
C ARG A 158 4.55 -34.12 11.59
N ALA A 159 4.68 -34.78 10.44
CA ALA A 159 5.15 -34.10 9.22
C ALA A 159 4.13 -33.09 8.70
N LEU A 160 2.84 -33.35 8.89
CA LEU A 160 1.75 -32.42 8.57
C LEU A 160 1.82 -31.17 9.44
N GLN A 161 1.99 -31.33 10.76
CA GLN A 161 2.19 -30.21 11.69
C GLN A 161 3.38 -29.35 11.30
N ASP A 162 4.56 -29.97 11.13
CA ASP A 162 5.78 -29.25 10.75
C ASP A 162 5.59 -28.49 9.42
N LYS A 163 4.90 -29.11 8.47
CA LYS A 163 4.62 -28.53 7.15
C LYS A 163 3.69 -27.32 7.24
N ILE A 164 2.64 -27.40 8.03
CA ILE A 164 1.69 -26.28 8.22
C ILE A 164 2.38 -25.12 8.92
N ILE A 165 3.08 -25.35 10.03
CA ILE A 165 3.81 -24.33 10.78
C ILE A 165 4.85 -23.65 9.89
N GLN A 166 5.66 -24.42 9.16
CA GLN A 166 6.65 -23.89 8.23
C GLN A 166 6.02 -22.99 7.15
N ASN A 167 4.90 -23.40 6.58
CA ASN A 167 4.22 -22.59 5.56
C ASN A 167 3.67 -21.28 6.14
N LEU A 168 3.07 -21.31 7.34
CA LEU A 168 2.60 -20.12 8.04
C LEU A 168 3.76 -19.15 8.33
N THR A 169 4.88 -19.67 8.83
CA THR A 169 6.08 -18.87 9.10
C THR A 169 6.63 -18.24 7.82
N ASN A 170 6.66 -18.98 6.71
CA ASN A 170 7.06 -18.44 5.40
C ASN A 170 6.09 -17.37 4.88
N LYS A 171 4.84 -17.38 5.32
CA LYS A 171 3.85 -16.35 5.01
C LYS A 171 3.93 -15.14 5.94
N GLY A 172 4.83 -15.16 6.93
CA GLY A 172 5.13 -14.03 7.80
C GLY A 172 4.36 -14.02 9.12
N PHE A 173 3.79 -15.15 9.53
CA PHE A 173 3.28 -15.33 10.89
C PHE A 173 4.44 -15.69 11.83
N SER A 174 4.32 -15.33 13.12
CA SER A 174 5.29 -15.78 14.11
C SER A 174 5.17 -17.31 14.32
N TYR A 175 6.22 -17.93 14.82
CA TYR A 175 6.15 -19.37 15.16
C TYR A 175 5.08 -19.67 16.21
N SER A 176 4.92 -18.77 17.19
CA SER A 176 3.88 -18.90 18.22
C SER A 176 2.47 -18.85 17.61
N ASP A 177 2.19 -17.87 16.74
CA ASP A 177 0.88 -17.73 16.10
C ASP A 177 0.59 -18.92 15.17
N ALA A 178 1.61 -19.37 14.44
CA ALA A 178 1.50 -20.54 13.57
C ALA A 178 1.18 -21.83 14.37
N LYS A 179 1.80 -21.97 15.55
CA LYS A 179 1.54 -23.11 16.45
C LYS A 179 0.15 -23.04 17.04
N ILE A 180 -0.27 -21.87 17.54
CA ILE A 180 -1.63 -21.67 18.08
C ILE A 180 -2.68 -21.96 17.00
N ALA A 181 -2.50 -21.43 15.77
CA ALA A 181 -3.41 -21.70 14.67
C ALA A 181 -3.52 -23.19 14.34
N PHE A 182 -2.43 -23.95 14.42
CA PHE A 182 -2.46 -25.39 14.21
C PHE A 182 -3.15 -26.13 15.36
N GLU A 183 -2.89 -25.76 16.63
CA GLU A 183 -3.53 -26.39 17.80
C GLU A 183 -5.05 -26.17 17.81
N GLN A 184 -5.50 -24.99 17.41
CA GLN A 184 -6.94 -24.71 17.27
C GLN A 184 -7.62 -25.56 16.18
N LEU A 185 -6.91 -25.87 15.07
CA LEU A 185 -7.41 -26.78 14.05
C LEU A 185 -7.68 -28.20 14.60
N ASN A 186 -6.73 -28.74 15.35
CA ASN A 186 -6.88 -30.08 15.92
C ASN A 186 -8.07 -30.14 16.88
N SER A 187 -8.26 -29.13 17.72
CA SER A 187 -9.41 -29.07 18.64
C SER A 187 -10.76 -28.99 17.90
N GLN A 188 -10.83 -28.37 16.73
CA GLN A 188 -12.04 -28.29 15.91
C GLN A 188 -12.34 -29.64 15.24
N VAL A 189 -11.32 -30.30 14.71
CA VAL A 189 -11.47 -31.65 14.08
C VAL A 189 -11.93 -32.69 15.10
N ASP A 190 -11.37 -32.65 16.32
CA ASP A 190 -11.78 -33.57 17.40
C ASP A 190 -13.24 -33.36 17.83
N GLN A 191 -13.72 -32.08 17.84
CA GLN A 191 -15.11 -31.74 18.17
C GLN A 191 -16.08 -32.21 17.07
N GLU A 192 -15.76 -31.96 15.80
CA GLU A 192 -16.58 -32.40 14.67
C GLU A 192 -16.70 -33.92 14.62
N THR A 193 -15.57 -34.63 14.81
CA THR A 193 -15.55 -36.09 14.85
C THR A 193 -16.39 -36.63 16.00
N THR A 194 -16.35 -36.02 17.19
CA THR A 194 -17.13 -36.41 18.35
C THR A 194 -18.61 -36.15 18.13
N GLN A 195 -19.00 -35.05 17.49
CA GLN A 195 -20.40 -34.80 17.16
C GLN A 195 -20.96 -35.76 16.11
N GLU A 196 -20.19 -36.12 15.09
CA GLU A 196 -20.60 -37.10 14.08
C GLU A 196 -20.80 -38.51 14.69
N LEU A 197 -19.98 -38.89 15.67
CA LEU A 197 -20.13 -40.15 16.38
C LEU A 197 -21.40 -40.18 17.24
N ILE A 198 -21.70 -39.07 17.95
CA ILE A 198 -22.92 -38.96 18.77
C ILE A 198 -24.18 -38.99 17.89
N PHE A 199 -24.18 -38.36 16.73
CA PHE A 199 -25.32 -38.41 15.81
C PHE A 199 -25.53 -39.80 15.20
N LYS A 200 -24.47 -40.58 14.95
CA LYS A 200 -24.54 -41.95 14.44
C LYS A 200 -24.99 -42.98 15.46
N GLU A 201 -24.89 -42.69 16.77
CA GLU A 201 -25.37 -43.56 17.85
C GLU A 201 -26.85 -43.29 18.20
N LEU A 202 -27.45 -42.23 17.67
CA LEU A 202 -28.84 -41.82 17.92
C LEU A 202 -29.81 -42.21 16.81
N ASP A 203 -29.31 -42.74 15.67
CA ASP A 203 -30.08 -43.33 14.56
C ASP A 203 -30.05 -44.85 14.64
#